data_e2e3ca7b3944d11a2646251cabfa2eba
#
_entry.id   e2e3ca7b3944d11a2646251cabfa2eba
#
_cell.length_a   1.000
_cell.length_b   1.000
_cell.length_c   1.000
_cell.angle_alpha   90.00
_cell.angle_beta   90.00
_cell.angle_gamma   90.00
#
_symmetry.space_group_name_H-M   'P 1'
#
loop_
_entity.id
_entity.type
_entity.pdbx_description
1 polymer ?
#
loop_
_entity_poly.entity_id
_entity_poly.type
_entity_poly.pdbx_seq_one_letter_code
_entity_poly.pdbx_strand_id
1 'polypeptide(L)'
;MSTILITGGNRGIGLELVRQYAAKGWAVITTARQPERADALQAVCAEYPSTVEVYPLDVTSHQGVMHLASQLAGRPIDTLINNAGTFGPKGAPAGMAYQ
;
A
#
# COMPACT_ATOMS: atom_id res chain seq x y z
N MET A 1 -9.04 14.42 -8.04
CA MET A 1 -8.29 13.85 -6.94
C MET A 1 -7.39 12.73 -7.42
N SER A 2 -6.17 12.77 -7.05
CA SER A 2 -5.24 11.73 -7.49
C SER A 2 -5.31 10.52 -6.58
N THR A 3 -5.02 9.38 -7.14
CA THR A 3 -5.05 8.11 -6.41
C THR A 3 -3.69 7.44 -6.46
N ILE A 4 -3.21 6.97 -5.32
CA ILE A 4 -1.95 6.26 -5.25
C ILE A 4 -2.16 4.90 -4.58
N LEU A 5 -1.52 3.88 -5.11
CA LEU A 5 -1.52 2.56 -4.51
C LEU A 5 -0.12 2.30 -3.93
N ILE A 6 -0.04 2.02 -2.64
CA ILE A 6 1.22 1.78 -1.96
C ILE A 6 1.13 0.41 -1.30
N THR A 7 1.92 -0.56 -1.75
CA THR A 7 1.91 -1.86 -1.12
C THR A 7 2.78 -1.83 0.13
N GLY A 8 2.39 -2.57 1.15
CA GLY A 8 3.17 -2.65 2.36
C GLY A 8 3.16 -1.38 3.19
N GLY A 9 2.01 -0.76 3.33
CA GLY A 9 1.89 0.51 4.06
C GLY A 9 1.81 0.40 5.56
N ASN A 10 2.10 -0.77 6.13
CA ASN A 10 1.88 -0.97 7.55
C ASN A 10 3.05 -0.55 8.43
N ARG A 11 4.19 -0.24 7.86
CA ARG A 11 5.33 0.20 8.65
C ARG A 11 6.37 0.83 7.75
N GLY A 12 7.37 1.43 8.36
CA GLY A 12 8.54 1.94 7.65
C GLY A 12 8.20 3.00 6.62
N ILE A 13 8.91 2.94 5.52
CA ILE A 13 8.75 3.93 4.45
C ILE A 13 7.33 3.89 3.89
N GLY A 14 6.76 2.71 3.74
CA GLY A 14 5.39 2.59 3.22
C GLY A 14 4.38 3.31 4.07
N LEU A 15 4.47 3.16 5.39
CA LEU A 15 3.57 3.83 6.31
C LEU A 15 3.72 5.34 6.22
N GLU A 16 4.95 5.81 6.14
CA GLU A 16 5.18 7.24 6.04
C GLU A 16 4.62 7.82 4.74
N LEU A 17 4.76 7.07 3.65
CA LEU A 17 4.19 7.51 2.39
C LEU A 17 2.67 7.57 2.45
N VAL A 18 2.04 6.59 3.08
CA VAL A 18 0.58 6.61 3.24
C VAL A 18 0.17 7.87 3.98
N ARG A 19 0.87 8.17 5.08
CA ARG A 19 0.53 9.34 5.87
C ARG A 19 0.70 10.62 5.06
N GLN A 20 1.80 10.74 4.35
CA GLN A 20 2.07 11.96 3.61
C GLN A 20 1.09 12.19 2.46
N TYR A 21 0.76 11.14 1.70
CA TYR A 21 -0.17 11.32 0.59
C TYR A 21 -1.59 11.56 1.09
N ALA A 22 -1.98 10.91 2.18
CA ALA A 22 -3.29 11.17 2.77
C ALA A 22 -3.39 12.63 3.22
N ALA A 23 -2.32 13.16 3.81
CA ALA A 23 -2.31 14.55 4.25
C ALA A 23 -2.38 15.52 3.08
N LYS A 24 -1.94 15.10 1.90
CA LYS A 24 -2.04 15.94 0.72
C LYS A 24 -3.40 15.84 0.04
N GLY A 25 -4.28 15.05 0.53
CA GLY A 25 -5.60 14.92 -0.07
C GLY A 25 -5.72 13.89 -1.16
N TRP A 26 -4.70 13.04 -1.34
CA TRP A 26 -4.80 11.98 -2.32
C TRP A 26 -5.64 10.83 -1.79
N ALA A 27 -6.31 10.14 -2.68
CA ALA A 27 -6.92 8.88 -2.30
C ALA A 27 -5.79 7.84 -2.22
N VAL A 28 -5.65 7.19 -1.08
CA VAL A 28 -4.57 6.24 -0.86
C VAL A 28 -5.14 4.85 -0.72
N ILE A 29 -4.67 3.92 -1.55
CA ILE A 29 -5.01 2.52 -1.43
C ILE A 29 -3.72 1.84 -0.97
N THR A 30 -3.76 1.12 0.12
CA THR A 30 -2.56 0.47 0.62
C THR A 30 -2.86 -0.95 1.06
N THR A 31 -1.83 -1.74 1.29
CA THR A 31 -1.99 -3.14 1.64
C THR A 31 -1.14 -3.49 2.84
N ALA A 32 -1.56 -4.49 3.56
CA ALA A 32 -0.79 -5.10 4.64
C ALA A 32 -1.13 -6.57 4.68
N ARG A 33 -0.21 -7.41 5.11
CA ARG A 33 -0.51 -8.83 5.17
C ARG A 33 -1.59 -9.13 6.19
N GLN A 34 -1.57 -8.48 7.31
CA GLN A 34 -2.56 -8.65 8.36
C GLN A 34 -3.03 -7.28 8.81
N PRO A 35 -3.97 -6.67 8.11
CA PRO A 35 -4.42 -5.32 8.43
C PRO A 35 -4.90 -5.17 9.88
N GLU A 36 -5.49 -6.20 10.43
CA GLU A 36 -5.99 -6.15 11.79
C GLU A 36 -4.88 -6.03 12.82
N ARG A 37 -3.65 -6.34 12.43
CA ARG A 37 -2.51 -6.18 13.34
C ARG A 37 -1.66 -4.97 13.01
N ALA A 38 -2.03 -4.21 12.03
CA ALA A 38 -1.25 -3.05 11.61
C ALA A 38 -1.72 -1.82 12.36
N ASP A 39 -1.41 -1.76 13.65
CA ASP A 39 -1.93 -0.71 14.52
C ASP A 39 -1.58 0.69 14.04
N ALA A 40 -0.35 0.90 13.62
CA ALA A 40 0.06 2.24 13.16
C ALA A 40 -0.68 2.64 11.88
N LEU A 41 -0.90 1.68 11.00
CA LEU A 41 -1.65 1.97 9.78
C LEU A 41 -3.12 2.23 10.08
N GLN A 42 -3.68 1.48 11.01
CA GLN A 42 -5.07 1.71 11.41
C GLN A 42 -5.23 3.09 12.03
N ALA A 43 -4.24 3.57 12.75
CA ALA A 43 -4.29 4.92 13.30
C ALA A 43 -4.33 5.97 12.18
N VAL A 44 -3.58 5.75 11.11
CA VAL A 44 -3.63 6.65 9.96
C VAL A 44 -4.99 6.59 9.28
N CYS A 45 -5.56 5.39 9.16
CA CYS A 45 -6.87 5.25 8.57
C CYS A 45 -7.93 5.96 9.39
N ALA A 46 -7.81 5.92 10.71
CA ALA A 46 -8.76 6.61 11.59
C ALA A 46 -8.63 8.13 11.44
N GLU A 47 -7.43 8.60 11.15
CA GLU A 47 -7.22 10.02 10.97
C GLU A 47 -7.73 10.48 9.60
N TYR A 48 -7.69 9.62 8.60
CA TYR A 48 -8.11 9.97 7.25
C TYR A 48 -9.13 8.95 6.71
N PRO A 49 -10.28 8.84 7.36
CA PRO A 49 -11.19 7.71 7.08
C PRO A 49 -11.79 7.72 5.68
N SER A 50 -11.86 8.86 5.05
CA SER A 50 -12.43 8.91 3.70
C SER A 50 -11.37 8.82 2.63
N THR A 51 -10.12 8.78 3.01
CA THR A 51 -9.02 8.92 2.05
C THR A 51 -8.18 7.66 1.92
N VAL A 52 -8.05 6.90 2.99
CA VAL A 52 -7.17 5.73 3.02
C VAL A 52 -7.99 4.45 3.05
N GLU A 53 -7.72 3.55 2.10
CA GLU A 53 -8.34 2.23 2.05
C GLU A 53 -7.25 1.18 2.23
N VAL A 54 -7.49 0.18 3.03
CA VAL A 54 -6.51 -0.87 3.29
C VAL A 54 -7.07 -2.20 2.83
N TYR A 55 -6.26 -2.95 2.11
CA TYR A 55 -6.63 -4.29 1.66
C TYR A 55 -5.61 -5.30 2.18
N PRO A 56 -6.04 -6.49 2.54
CA PRO A 56 -5.10 -7.52 2.93
C PRO A 56 -4.38 -8.04 1.69
N LEU A 57 -3.09 -8.16 1.77
CA LEU A 57 -2.32 -8.70 0.66
C LEU A 57 -0.99 -9.27 1.13
N ASP A 58 -0.73 -10.52 0.75
CA ASP A 58 0.58 -11.08 0.88
C ASP A 58 1.17 -11.06 -0.52
N VAL A 59 2.17 -10.22 -0.75
CA VAL A 59 2.73 -10.02 -2.09
C VAL A 59 3.42 -11.26 -2.62
N THR A 60 3.68 -12.25 -1.79
CA THR A 60 4.23 -13.52 -2.26
C THR A 60 3.14 -14.45 -2.76
N SER A 61 1.88 -14.12 -2.57
CA SER A 61 0.78 -14.94 -3.02
C SER A 61 0.28 -14.45 -4.36
N HIS A 62 0.49 -15.25 -5.39
CA HIS A 62 0.04 -14.88 -6.73
C HIS A 62 -1.49 -14.72 -6.76
N GLN A 63 -2.19 -15.60 -6.08
CA GLN A 63 -3.64 -15.51 -6.05
C GLN A 63 -4.11 -14.26 -5.32
N GLY A 64 -3.43 -13.89 -4.26
CA GLY A 64 -3.77 -12.67 -3.52
C GLY A 64 -3.58 -11.43 -4.37
N VAL A 65 -2.49 -11.39 -5.13
CA VAL A 65 -2.24 -10.26 -6.01
C VAL A 65 -3.31 -10.15 -7.09
N MET A 66 -3.67 -11.29 -7.68
CA MET A 66 -4.70 -11.32 -8.71
C MET A 66 -6.06 -10.93 -8.15
N HIS A 67 -6.36 -11.35 -6.95
CA HIS A 67 -7.62 -11.01 -6.31
C HIS A 67 -7.72 -9.50 -6.06
N LEU A 68 -6.64 -8.91 -5.57
CA LEU A 68 -6.63 -7.47 -5.35
C LEU A 68 -6.74 -6.71 -6.67
N ALA A 69 -6.04 -7.16 -7.69
CA ALA A 69 -6.14 -6.52 -9.00
C ALA A 69 -7.58 -6.55 -9.51
N SER A 70 -8.27 -7.66 -9.26
CA SER A 70 -9.66 -7.77 -9.65
C SER A 70 -10.55 -6.79 -8.87
N GLN A 71 -10.29 -6.63 -7.58
CA GLN A 71 -11.06 -5.71 -6.77
C GLN A 71 -10.85 -4.26 -7.19
N LEU A 72 -9.68 -3.94 -7.70
CA LEU A 72 -9.37 -2.58 -8.10
C LEU A 72 -9.59 -2.32 -9.58
N ALA A 73 -10.09 -3.31 -10.31
CA ALA A 73 -10.28 -3.17 -11.74
C ALA A 73 -11.21 -2.00 -12.05
N GLY A 74 -10.83 -1.20 -13.01
CA GLY A 74 -11.64 -0.04 -13.38
C GLY A 74 -11.39 1.20 -12.56
N ARG A 75 -10.62 1.11 -11.50
CA ARG A 75 -10.31 2.31 -10.71
C ARG A 75 -9.04 2.95 -11.26
N PRO A 76 -9.06 4.22 -11.58
CA PRO A 76 -7.86 4.87 -12.08
C PRO A 76 -6.85 5.04 -10.95
N ILE A 77 -5.63 4.60 -11.18
CA ILE A 77 -4.56 4.75 -10.22
C ILE A 77 -3.47 5.54 -10.89
N ASP A 78 -3.17 6.71 -10.34
CA ASP A 78 -2.21 7.60 -10.96
C ASP A 78 -0.76 7.21 -10.67
N THR A 79 -0.53 6.62 -9.53
CA THR A 79 0.84 6.27 -9.11
C THR A 79 0.82 4.95 -8.36
N LEU A 80 1.79 4.11 -8.62
CA LEU A 80 1.95 2.85 -7.90
C LEU A 80 3.32 2.81 -7.26
N ILE A 81 3.39 2.58 -5.96
CA ILE A 81 4.64 2.36 -5.27
C ILE A 81 4.62 0.95 -4.71
N ASN A 82 5.46 0.10 -5.26
CA ASN A 82 5.54 -1.27 -4.81
C ASN A 82 6.58 -1.35 -3.70
N ASN A 83 6.16 -1.09 -2.48
CA ASN A 83 7.04 -1.02 -1.34
C ASN A 83 7.14 -2.32 -0.56
N ALA A 84 6.19 -3.21 -0.73
CA ALA A 84 6.19 -4.44 0.03
C ALA A 84 7.20 -5.41 -0.50
N GLY A 85 8.37 -5.07 -0.46
CA GLY A 85 9.30 -5.87 -1.02
C GLY A 85 9.84 -6.82 -0.26
N THR A 86 9.59 -7.95 -0.42
CA THR A 86 10.22 -8.82 0.32
C THR A 86 11.07 -9.46 -0.54
N PHE A 87 11.61 -9.07 -1.44
CA PHE A 87 12.30 -9.78 -2.18
C PHE A 87 13.34 -10.20 -1.69
N GLY A 88 13.33 -11.01 -1.47
CA GLY A 88 14.25 -11.72 -1.13
C GLY A 88 15.59 -11.47 -1.39
N PRO A 89 16.05 -11.41 -2.45
CA PRO A 89 17.44 -11.36 -2.53
C PRO A 89 17.86 -10.21 -1.78
N LYS A 90 18.65 -10.52 -0.78
CA LYS A 90 19.02 -9.53 0.00
C LYS A 90 19.74 -8.57 -0.68
N GLY A 91 20.39 -8.58 -1.48
CA GLY A 91 21.16 -7.56 -2.08
C GLY A 91 20.40 -6.72 -3.03
N ALA A 92 19.18 -7.00 -3.27
CA ALA A 92 18.44 -6.22 -4.22
C ALA A 92 18.22 -4.84 -3.66
N PRO A 93 18.69 -3.81 -4.28
CA PRO A 93 18.47 -2.48 -3.76
C PRO A 93 17.01 -2.18 -3.80
N ALA A 94 16.50 -1.71 -2.70
CA ALA A 94 15.11 -1.42 -2.65
C ALA A 94 14.67 -0.47 -3.72
N GLY A 95 15.43 0.50 -4.00
CA GLY A 95 15.04 1.48 -5.00
C GLY A 95 14.83 0.92 -6.37
N MET A 96 15.45 -0.21 -6.67
CA MET A 96 15.28 -0.74 -7.98
C MET A 96 13.91 -1.29 -8.17
N ALA A 97 13.27 -1.68 -7.14
CA ALA A 97 12.01 -2.35 -7.26
C ALA A 97 10.87 -1.38 -7.32
N TYR A 98 11.11 -0.16 -6.94
CA TYR A 98 10.00 0.64 -6.70
C TYR A 98 9.82 1.80 -7.56
N GLN A 99 10.55 1.96 -8.54
CA GLN A 99 10.38 3.14 -9.30
C GLN A 99 9.37 3.08 -10.30
#